data_efd3bb976f3ec34c3988a0d5118c13dc
#
_entry.id   efd3bb976f3ec34c3988a0d5118c13dc
#
_cell.length_a   1.000
_cell.length_b   1.000
_cell.length_c   1.000
_cell.angle_alpha   90.00
_cell.angle_beta   90.00
_cell.angle_gamma   90.00
#
_symmetry.space_group_name_H-M   'P 1'
#
loop_
_entity.id
_entity.type
_entity.pdbx_description
1 polymer ?
#
loop_
_entity_poly.entity_id
_entity_poly.type
_entity_poly.pdbx_seq_one_letter_code
_entity_poly.pdbx_strand_id
1 'polypeptide(L)'
;MELKKLTAADHPAIRSLFLDVFSNAPWNDDWSDVAQLNAYLDDLTGNRNSLSLGFFDGERLIGFALGNIRHWFRGTEYYIDELCVARSLQGQGIGTAFLAEIERYLSVRHIPRIFLQTERTVPAYSFYRKRGFTELPDHVSLFKAWD
;
A
#
# COMPACT_ATOMS: atom_id res chain seq x y z
N MET A 1 -15.09 11.26 -0.07
CA MET A 1 -14.17 10.14 0.18
C MET A 1 -13.46 10.37 1.50
N GLU A 2 -13.22 9.30 2.23
CA GLU A 2 -12.72 9.41 3.60
C GLU A 2 -11.62 8.38 3.86
N LEU A 3 -10.54 8.78 4.53
CA LEU A 3 -9.52 7.88 5.02
C LEU A 3 -9.90 7.36 6.40
N LYS A 4 -9.83 6.04 6.57
CA LYS A 4 -10.09 5.38 7.85
C LYS A 4 -9.03 4.34 8.12
N LYS A 5 -8.70 4.14 9.39
CA LYS A 5 -7.89 3.02 9.81
C LYS A 5 -8.68 1.73 9.62
N LEU A 6 -8.06 0.76 8.94
CA LEU A 6 -8.69 -0.55 8.71
C LEU A 6 -8.56 -1.44 9.95
N THR A 7 -9.54 -2.30 10.14
CA THR A 7 -9.63 -3.25 11.25
C THR A 7 -9.81 -4.68 10.72
N ALA A 8 -9.84 -5.65 11.62
CA ALA A 8 -10.08 -7.04 11.24
C ALA A 8 -11.42 -7.24 10.50
N ALA A 9 -12.42 -6.42 10.80
CA ALA A 9 -13.71 -6.48 10.12
C ALA A 9 -13.61 -6.12 8.63
N ASP A 10 -12.57 -5.38 8.23
CA ASP A 10 -12.36 -4.97 6.84
C ASP A 10 -11.60 -6.02 6.01
N HIS A 11 -11.15 -7.10 6.63
CA HIS A 11 -10.31 -8.11 5.97
C HIS A 11 -10.92 -8.68 4.68
N PRO A 12 -12.22 -9.01 4.63
CA PRO A 12 -12.83 -9.47 3.37
C PRO A 12 -12.78 -8.42 2.26
N ALA A 13 -12.98 -7.14 2.60
CA ALA A 13 -12.93 -6.05 1.63
C ALA A 13 -11.50 -5.82 1.14
N ILE A 14 -10.52 -5.90 2.04
CA ILE A 14 -9.09 -5.81 1.68
C ILE A 14 -8.74 -6.92 0.70
N ARG A 15 -9.10 -8.16 0.98
CA ARG A 15 -8.81 -9.30 0.12
C ARG A 15 -9.42 -9.14 -1.26
N SER A 16 -10.69 -8.73 -1.31
CA SER A 16 -11.39 -8.52 -2.58
C SER A 16 -10.71 -7.44 -3.43
N LEU A 17 -10.36 -6.32 -2.83
CA LEU A 17 -9.68 -5.23 -3.52
C LEU A 17 -8.26 -5.62 -3.94
N PHE A 18 -7.54 -6.36 -3.10
CA PHE A 18 -6.22 -6.87 -3.41
C PHE A 18 -6.24 -7.74 -4.67
N LEU A 19 -7.18 -8.68 -4.74
CA LEU A 19 -7.34 -9.55 -5.91
C LEU A 19 -7.74 -8.76 -7.16
N ASP A 20 -8.63 -7.79 -7.04
CA ASP A 20 -9.03 -6.94 -8.16
C ASP A 20 -7.83 -6.25 -8.80
N VAL A 21 -6.92 -5.73 -7.99
CA VAL A 21 -5.77 -4.96 -8.48
C VAL A 21 -4.61 -5.85 -8.89
N PHE A 22 -4.15 -6.71 -7.99
CA PHE A 22 -2.86 -7.39 -8.17
C PHE A 22 -2.93 -8.67 -9.01
N SER A 23 -4.12 -9.24 -9.17
CA SER A 23 -4.31 -10.38 -10.10
C SER A 23 -4.53 -9.96 -11.54
N ASN A 24 -4.53 -8.66 -11.82
CA ASN A 24 -4.76 -8.10 -13.14
C ASN A 24 -3.59 -7.20 -13.56
N ALA A 25 -3.57 -6.79 -14.82
CA ALA A 25 -2.51 -5.95 -15.37
C ALA A 25 -2.35 -4.65 -14.57
N PRO A 26 -1.13 -4.14 -14.39
CA PRO A 26 0.13 -4.63 -14.94
C PRO A 26 0.78 -5.76 -14.14
N TRP A 27 0.24 -6.10 -12.95
CA TRP A 27 0.87 -7.03 -12.02
C TRP A 27 0.72 -8.49 -12.43
N ASN A 28 -0.51 -8.92 -12.72
CA ASN A 28 -0.86 -10.28 -13.14
C ASN A 28 -0.31 -11.37 -12.21
N ASP A 29 -0.30 -11.09 -10.90
CA ASP A 29 0.19 -12.04 -9.91
C ASP A 29 -0.80 -13.17 -9.71
N ASP A 30 -0.29 -14.40 -9.60
CA ASP A 30 -1.12 -15.57 -9.34
C ASP A 30 -1.35 -15.75 -7.84
N TRP A 31 -2.49 -15.30 -7.36
CA TRP A 31 -2.94 -15.45 -5.98
C TRP A 31 -4.02 -16.53 -5.82
N SER A 32 -3.98 -17.57 -6.67
CA SER A 32 -4.96 -18.65 -6.62
C SER A 32 -4.87 -19.52 -5.35
N ASP A 33 -3.70 -19.53 -4.70
CA ASP A 33 -3.56 -20.17 -3.38
C ASP A 33 -4.15 -19.26 -2.30
N VAL A 34 -5.39 -19.54 -1.91
CA VAL A 34 -6.14 -18.73 -0.96
C VAL A 34 -5.50 -18.72 0.44
N ALA A 35 -4.92 -19.85 0.86
CA ALA A 35 -4.24 -19.93 2.15
C ALA A 35 -3.01 -19.02 2.18
N GLN A 36 -2.24 -19.00 1.09
CA GLN A 36 -1.07 -18.13 0.96
C GLN A 36 -1.47 -16.66 0.96
N LEU A 37 -2.54 -16.31 0.23
CA LEU A 37 -3.05 -14.93 0.21
C LEU A 37 -3.49 -14.48 1.60
N ASN A 38 -4.27 -15.29 2.30
CA ASN A 38 -4.73 -14.95 3.64
C ASN A 38 -3.56 -14.79 4.61
N ALA A 39 -2.56 -15.67 4.54
CA ALA A 39 -1.35 -15.57 5.35
C ALA A 39 -0.59 -14.26 5.06
N TYR A 40 -0.44 -13.91 3.78
CA TYR A 40 0.23 -12.67 3.40
C TYR A 40 -0.50 -11.43 3.93
N LEU A 41 -1.82 -11.38 3.78
CA LEU A 41 -2.60 -10.25 4.31
C LEU A 41 -2.55 -10.18 5.84
N ASP A 42 -2.54 -11.31 6.52
CA ASP A 42 -2.35 -11.36 7.97
C ASP A 42 -0.96 -10.84 8.37
N ASP A 43 0.08 -11.19 7.62
CA ASP A 43 1.43 -10.69 7.84
C ASP A 43 1.49 -9.16 7.74
N LEU A 44 0.81 -8.59 6.75
CA LEU A 44 0.83 -7.14 6.53
C LEU A 44 0.01 -6.37 7.56
N THR A 45 -1.08 -6.96 8.06
CA THR A 45 -2.05 -6.24 8.90
C THR A 45 -1.97 -6.60 10.38
N GLY A 46 -1.31 -7.70 10.74
CA GLY A 46 -1.37 -8.29 12.07
C GLY A 46 -0.14 -8.08 12.94
N ASN A 47 0.83 -7.29 12.52
CA ASN A 47 2.02 -7.02 13.34
C ASN A 47 1.78 -5.90 14.34
N ARG A 48 2.57 -5.89 15.42
CA ARG A 48 2.51 -4.86 16.46
C ARG A 48 2.62 -3.44 15.88
N ASN A 49 3.44 -3.26 14.87
CA ASN A 49 3.69 -1.96 14.23
C ASN A 49 2.93 -1.79 12.90
N SER A 50 2.00 -2.66 12.58
CA SER A 50 1.18 -2.52 11.37
C SER A 50 0.32 -1.26 11.42
N LEU A 51 0.24 -0.58 10.28
CA LEU A 51 -0.69 0.50 10.06
C LEU A 51 -1.38 0.26 8.73
N SER A 52 -2.67 -0.03 8.78
CA SER A 52 -3.50 -0.31 7.61
C SER A 52 -4.50 0.82 7.44
N LEU A 53 -4.42 1.51 6.31
CA LEU A 53 -5.25 2.66 6.00
C LEU A 53 -6.12 2.36 4.79
N GLY A 54 -7.40 2.70 4.87
CA GLY A 54 -8.35 2.53 3.79
C GLY A 54 -8.88 3.86 3.30
N PHE A 55 -9.17 3.93 2.01
CA PHE A 55 -9.87 5.05 1.39
C PHE A 55 -11.25 4.58 0.99
N PHE A 56 -12.27 5.30 1.46
CA PHE A 56 -13.66 4.88 1.34
C PHE A 56 -14.47 5.91 0.56
N ASP A 57 -15.33 5.41 -0.31
CA ASP A 57 -16.43 6.16 -0.90
C ASP A 57 -17.72 5.61 -0.26
N GLY A 58 -18.26 6.37 0.72
CA GLY A 58 -19.29 5.85 1.58
C GLY A 58 -18.79 4.64 2.37
N GLU A 59 -19.43 3.48 2.21
CA GLU A 59 -19.03 2.24 2.86
C GLU A 59 -18.11 1.36 1.99
N ARG A 60 -17.88 1.78 0.74
CA ARG A 60 -17.05 1.03 -0.20
C ARG A 60 -15.58 1.34 -0.02
N LEU A 61 -14.78 0.31 0.22
CA LEU A 61 -13.32 0.42 0.21
C LEU A 61 -12.83 0.54 -1.23
N ILE A 62 -12.27 1.68 -1.59
CA ILE A 62 -11.80 1.98 -2.95
C ILE A 62 -10.29 2.06 -3.08
N GLY A 63 -9.58 2.07 -1.96
CA GLY A 63 -8.12 2.03 -1.93
C GLY A 63 -7.63 1.59 -0.58
N PHE A 64 -6.42 1.07 -0.52
CA PHE A 64 -5.76 0.79 0.76
C PHE A 64 -4.26 1.04 0.68
N ALA A 65 -3.69 1.29 1.85
CA ALA A 65 -2.26 1.25 2.10
C ALA A 65 -2.02 0.30 3.27
N LEU A 66 -1.26 -0.74 3.04
CA LEU A 66 -0.89 -1.73 4.07
C LEU A 66 0.60 -1.61 4.32
N GLY A 67 0.97 -1.41 5.56
CA GLY A 67 2.37 -1.23 5.91
C GLY A 67 2.60 -1.20 7.40
N ASN A 68 3.75 -0.69 7.79
CA ASN A 68 4.14 -0.67 9.20
C ASN A 68 4.95 0.60 9.53
N ILE A 69 4.95 0.95 10.80
CA ILE A 69 5.69 2.10 11.32
C ILE A 69 7.05 1.61 11.81
N ARG A 70 8.11 2.29 11.36
CA ARG A 70 9.49 2.00 11.75
C ARG A 70 10.14 3.22 12.38
N HIS A 71 10.83 3.01 13.48
CA HIS A 71 11.59 4.07 14.17
C HIS A 71 13.04 4.02 13.71
N TRP A 72 13.28 4.52 12.48
CA TRP A 72 14.60 4.50 11.89
C TRP A 72 15.45 5.68 12.37
N PHE A 73 16.78 5.57 12.25
CA PHE A 73 17.68 6.58 12.84
C PHE A 73 17.49 7.99 12.27
N ARG A 74 16.98 8.11 11.05
CA ARG A 74 16.70 9.41 10.42
C ARG A 74 15.31 9.96 10.69
N GLY A 75 14.50 9.20 11.41
CA GLY A 75 13.13 9.59 11.75
C GLY A 75 12.15 8.44 11.59
N THR A 76 11.03 8.58 12.26
CA THR A 76 9.94 7.62 12.16
C THR A 76 9.35 7.65 10.74
N GLU A 77 9.14 6.48 10.16
CA GLU A 77 8.64 6.36 8.80
C GLU A 77 7.50 5.36 8.70
N TYR A 78 6.63 5.60 7.74
CA TYR A 78 5.64 4.62 7.31
C TYR A 78 6.20 3.85 6.12
N TYR A 79 6.47 2.56 6.33
CA TYR A 79 6.88 1.65 5.26
C TYR A 79 5.64 1.03 4.65
N ILE A 80 5.33 1.40 3.41
CA ILE A 80 4.17 0.87 2.69
C ILE A 80 4.59 -0.38 1.92
N ASP A 81 4.01 -1.52 2.28
CA ASP A 81 4.20 -2.77 1.55
C ASP A 81 3.32 -2.84 0.31
N GLU A 82 2.04 -2.46 0.46
CA GLU A 82 1.06 -2.49 -0.62
C GLU A 82 0.22 -1.22 -0.60
N LEU A 83 0.06 -0.60 -1.77
CA LEU A 83 -0.82 0.55 -1.95
C LEU A 83 -1.56 0.40 -3.27
N CYS A 84 -2.86 0.55 -3.25
CA CYS A 84 -3.65 0.46 -4.47
C CYS A 84 -4.92 1.31 -4.43
N VAL A 85 -5.47 1.52 -5.60
CA VAL A 85 -6.81 2.06 -5.85
C VAL A 85 -7.54 1.10 -6.76
N ALA A 86 -8.83 0.90 -6.54
CA ALA A 86 -9.67 0.01 -7.35
C ALA A 86 -9.47 0.29 -8.84
N ARG A 87 -9.35 -0.76 -9.64
CA ARG A 87 -9.06 -0.65 -11.08
C ARG A 87 -10.03 0.26 -11.81
N SER A 88 -11.31 0.15 -11.50
CA SER A 88 -12.37 0.95 -12.12
C SER A 88 -12.26 2.45 -11.84
N LEU A 89 -11.44 2.84 -10.86
CA LEU A 89 -11.29 4.22 -10.42
C LEU A 89 -9.89 4.80 -10.70
N GLN A 90 -9.01 4.02 -11.31
CA GLN A 90 -7.67 4.49 -11.66
C GLN A 90 -7.73 5.54 -12.77
N GLY A 91 -6.75 6.44 -12.78
CA GLY A 91 -6.68 7.51 -13.79
C GLY A 91 -7.66 8.67 -13.57
N GLN A 92 -8.30 8.76 -12.41
CA GLN A 92 -9.30 9.79 -12.09
C GLN A 92 -8.87 10.71 -10.94
N GLY A 93 -7.59 10.68 -10.55
CA GLY A 93 -7.07 11.52 -9.47
C GLY A 93 -7.31 10.96 -8.07
N ILE A 94 -7.90 9.79 -7.93
CA ILE A 94 -8.23 9.19 -6.64
C ILE A 94 -6.96 8.77 -5.89
N GLY A 95 -5.97 8.23 -6.59
CA GLY A 95 -4.68 7.89 -5.98
C GLY A 95 -3.97 9.10 -5.41
N THR A 96 -4.04 10.23 -6.10
CA THR A 96 -3.48 11.51 -5.64
C THR A 96 -4.20 11.99 -4.37
N ALA A 97 -5.53 11.93 -4.36
CA ALA A 97 -6.33 12.32 -3.20
C ALA A 97 -6.04 11.41 -2.01
N PHE A 98 -5.95 10.11 -2.25
CA PHE A 98 -5.66 9.14 -1.20
C PHE A 98 -4.28 9.37 -0.58
N LEU A 99 -3.26 9.56 -1.41
CA LEU A 99 -1.92 9.84 -0.92
C LEU A 99 -1.87 11.12 -0.08
N ALA A 100 -2.57 12.17 -0.50
CA ALA A 100 -2.65 13.41 0.26
C ALA A 100 -3.28 13.20 1.64
N GLU A 101 -4.31 12.36 1.73
CA GLU A 101 -4.93 12.01 3.03
C GLU A 101 -4.00 11.18 3.90
N ILE A 102 -3.23 10.26 3.31
CA ILE A 102 -2.20 9.50 4.04
C ILE A 102 -1.16 10.47 4.62
N GLU A 103 -0.65 11.38 3.80
CA GLU A 103 0.35 12.36 4.25
C GLU A 103 -0.19 13.22 5.40
N ARG A 104 -1.45 13.65 5.32
CA ARG A 104 -2.08 14.39 6.40
C ARG A 104 -2.21 13.55 7.67
N TYR A 105 -2.65 12.30 7.53
CA TYR A 105 -2.76 11.36 8.64
C TYR A 105 -1.43 11.18 9.37
N LEU A 106 -0.35 11.02 8.61
CA LEU A 106 0.99 10.83 9.15
C LEU A 106 1.54 12.12 9.78
N SER A 107 1.30 13.25 9.15
CA SER A 107 1.81 14.55 9.59
C SER A 107 1.32 14.91 11.00
N VAL A 108 0.03 14.75 11.26
CA VAL A 108 -0.53 15.06 12.61
C VAL A 108 -0.04 14.09 13.67
N ARG A 109 0.57 12.98 13.29
CA ARG A 109 1.16 11.99 14.20
C ARG A 109 2.67 12.08 14.27
N HIS A 110 3.24 13.14 13.67
CA HIS A 110 4.68 13.37 13.65
C HIS A 110 5.46 12.22 12.98
N ILE A 111 4.90 11.65 11.91
CA ILE A 111 5.56 10.65 11.09
C ILE A 111 5.95 11.33 9.77
N PRO A 112 7.21 11.79 9.64
CA PRO A 112 7.59 12.69 8.55
C PRO A 112 8.01 11.99 7.25
N ARG A 113 7.99 10.66 7.21
CA ARG A 113 8.58 9.92 6.10
C ARG A 113 7.67 8.79 5.65
N ILE A 114 7.64 8.58 4.32
CA ILE A 114 7.09 7.38 3.70
C ILE A 114 8.21 6.70 2.94
N PHE A 115 8.36 5.39 3.12
CA PHE A 115 9.26 4.56 2.34
C PHE A 115 8.45 3.47 1.64
N LEU A 116 8.73 3.23 0.36
CA LEU A 116 8.12 2.13 -0.38
C LEU A 116 9.07 1.64 -1.47
N GLN A 117 8.78 0.44 -1.97
CA GLN A 117 9.46 -0.11 -3.14
C GLN A 117 8.44 -0.33 -4.25
N THR A 118 8.85 -0.06 -5.48
CA THR A 118 8.04 -0.31 -6.66
C THR A 118 8.97 -0.73 -7.81
N GLU A 119 8.38 -1.18 -8.90
CA GLU A 119 9.14 -1.51 -10.10
C GLU A 119 9.21 -0.30 -11.02
N ARG A 120 10.39 -0.04 -11.59
CA ARG A 120 10.59 1.11 -12.48
C ARG A 120 9.76 1.01 -13.76
N THR A 121 9.37 -0.21 -14.16
CA THR A 121 8.69 -0.50 -15.41
C THR A 121 7.17 -0.41 -15.36
N VAL A 122 6.57 -0.13 -14.20
CA VAL A 122 5.12 -0.05 -14.02
C VAL A 122 4.64 1.39 -13.86
N PRO A 123 3.37 1.69 -14.16
CA PRO A 123 2.83 3.05 -14.06
C PRO A 123 2.95 3.68 -12.66
N ALA A 124 2.96 2.87 -11.61
CA ALA A 124 3.11 3.34 -10.24
C ALA A 124 4.40 4.14 -10.04
N TYR A 125 5.50 3.77 -10.70
CA TYR A 125 6.76 4.49 -10.61
C TYR A 125 6.59 5.97 -10.97
N SER A 126 6.00 6.26 -12.13
CA SER A 126 5.74 7.63 -12.56
C SER A 126 4.80 8.36 -11.61
N PHE A 127 3.79 7.65 -11.11
CA PHE A 127 2.85 8.24 -10.13
C PHE A 127 3.59 8.73 -8.89
N TYR A 128 4.43 7.90 -8.29
CA TYR A 128 5.19 8.29 -7.10
C TYR A 128 6.17 9.43 -7.38
N ARG A 129 6.88 9.36 -8.51
CA ARG A 129 7.82 10.43 -8.89
C ARG A 129 7.10 11.79 -9.02
N LYS A 130 5.94 11.81 -9.64
CA LYS A 130 5.14 13.04 -9.80
C LYS A 130 4.59 13.56 -8.47
N ARG A 131 4.50 12.72 -7.45
CA ARG A 131 4.00 13.10 -6.12
C ARG A 131 5.12 13.44 -5.15
N GLY A 132 6.35 13.60 -5.62
CA GLY A 132 7.46 14.08 -4.80
C GLY A 132 8.31 12.96 -4.17
N PHE A 133 8.08 11.71 -4.53
CA PHE A 133 8.95 10.63 -4.06
C PHE A 133 10.30 10.69 -4.77
N THR A 134 11.36 10.57 -4.01
CA THR A 134 12.73 10.54 -4.51
C THR A 134 13.18 9.10 -4.65
N GLU A 135 13.65 8.73 -5.84
CA GLU A 135 14.26 7.42 -6.04
C GLU A 135 15.58 7.33 -5.27
N LEU A 136 15.84 6.18 -4.65
CA LEU A 136 17.10 5.88 -3.97
C LEU A 136 17.97 5.03 -4.91
N PRO A 137 18.83 5.63 -5.74
CA PRO A 137 19.46 4.92 -6.85
C PRO A 137 20.49 3.88 -6.41
N ASP A 138 21.02 4.00 -5.19
CA ASP A 138 22.02 3.07 -4.67
C ASP A 138 21.38 1.84 -4.00
N HIS A 139 20.06 1.84 -3.82
CA HIS A 139 19.35 0.70 -3.24
C HIS A 139 19.06 -0.33 -4.31
N VAL A 140 19.22 -1.60 -3.96
CA VAL A 140 18.87 -2.73 -4.82
C VAL A 140 18.09 -3.76 -4.00
N SER A 141 17.23 -4.50 -4.69
CA SER A 141 16.55 -5.64 -4.09
C SER A 141 17.30 -6.92 -4.45
N LEU A 142 17.56 -7.75 -3.46
CA LEU A 142 18.24 -9.03 -3.64
C LEU A 142 17.36 -10.13 -3.08
N PHE A 143 17.29 -11.26 -3.79
CA PHE A 143 16.62 -12.44 -3.27
C PHE A 143 17.43 -13.69 -3.57
N LYS A 144 17.19 -14.72 -2.80
CA LYS A 144 17.75 -16.03 -3.01
C LYS A 144 16.69 -17.08 -2.70
N ALA A 145 16.52 -18.03 -3.58
CA ALA A 145 15.59 -19.14 -3.39
C ALA A 145 16.35 -20.46 -3.33
N TRP A 146 15.79 -21.43 -2.61
CA TRP A 146 16.30 -22.81 -2.56
C TRP A 146 15.13 -23.75 -2.28
N ASP A 147 15.34 -25.01 -2.55
CA ASP A 147 14.31 -26.05 -2.33
C ASP A 147 14.15 -26.41 -0.85
#